data_729f8bfc675bfa6ae65292830f727789
#
_entry.id   729f8bfc675bfa6ae65292830f727789
#
_cell.length_a   1.000
_cell.length_b   1.000
_cell.length_c   1.000
_cell.angle_alpha   90.00
_cell.angle_beta   90.00
_cell.angle_gamma   90.00
#
_symmetry.space_group_name_H-M   'P 1'
#
loop_
_entity.id
_entity.type
_entity.pdbx_description
1 polymer ?
#
loop_
_entity_poly.entity_id
_entity_poly.type
_entity_poly.pdbx_seq_one_letter_code
_entity_poly.pdbx_strand_id
1 'polypeptide(L)'
;MDGYTACLRKLRKVCTSVEKQIVKADDALTHSNGLISSLLNLLEQLAACEKVSFDTEPLAHFGDLQGRLRFKLTSAIESLLVKIHEDLNTIKEVASRFAEFRRSSFDVYNQHASKGNLSVAEAITAGPVCPSIASMLEWLQQLERMYAGLCEEKTEILEGITYNDLPQSQKELRRWKTQRNPLHLTAAMDQIRVFLADQKDA
;
A
#
# COMPACT_ATOMS: atom_id res chain seq x y z
N MET A 1 20.32 31.44 6.26
CA MET A 1 19.92 30.24 6.99
C MET A 1 20.85 29.11 6.55
N ASP A 2 21.49 28.47 7.50
CA ASP A 2 22.39 27.35 7.25
C ASP A 2 21.66 26.20 6.51
N GLY A 3 22.32 25.62 5.52
CA GLY A 3 21.72 24.55 4.68
C GLY A 3 21.33 23.31 5.47
N TYR A 4 22.13 22.97 6.48
CA TYR A 4 21.86 21.86 7.39
C TYR A 4 20.53 22.04 8.12
N THR A 5 20.34 23.20 8.76
CA THR A 5 19.10 23.55 9.48
C THR A 5 17.87 23.56 8.57
N ALA A 6 18.01 24.04 7.32
CA ALA A 6 16.92 24.05 6.35
C ALA A 6 16.50 22.61 5.95
N CYS A 7 17.46 21.73 5.70
CA CYS A 7 17.21 20.32 5.38
C CYS A 7 16.55 19.58 6.55
N LEU A 8 17.07 19.75 7.78
CA LEU A 8 16.49 19.14 8.98
C LEU A 8 15.04 19.58 9.21
N ARG A 9 14.74 20.88 9.05
CA ARG A 9 13.37 21.39 9.18
C ARG A 9 12.42 20.74 8.16
N LYS A 10 12.87 20.62 6.90
CA LYS A 10 12.09 19.96 5.85
C LYS A 10 11.86 18.49 6.17
N LEU A 11 12.91 17.76 6.51
CA LEU A 11 12.84 16.33 6.84
C LEU A 11 11.97 16.08 8.06
N ARG A 12 12.06 16.90 9.10
CA ARG A 12 11.18 16.79 10.27
C ARG A 12 9.72 16.94 9.91
N LYS A 13 9.36 17.95 9.11
CA LYS A 13 7.99 18.14 8.62
C LYS A 13 7.49 16.93 7.83
N VAL A 14 8.34 16.32 7.03
CA VAL A 14 8.01 15.11 6.27
C VAL A 14 7.85 13.91 7.20
N CYS A 15 8.79 13.67 8.11
CA CYS A 15 8.74 12.55 9.07
C CYS A 15 7.48 12.57 9.93
N THR A 16 6.99 13.74 10.33
CA THR A 16 5.70 13.88 11.07
C THR A 16 4.51 13.33 10.26
N SER A 17 4.60 13.35 8.94
CA SER A 17 3.53 12.88 8.06
C SER A 17 3.68 11.42 7.66
N VAL A 18 4.89 10.85 7.72
CA VAL A 18 5.20 9.47 7.29
C VAL A 18 4.34 8.45 8.04
N GLU A 19 4.29 8.51 9.36
CA GLU A 19 3.54 7.56 10.19
C GLU A 19 2.05 7.56 9.83
N LYS A 20 1.46 8.72 9.62
CA LYS A 20 0.05 8.85 9.22
C LYS A 20 -0.23 8.19 7.86
N GLN A 21 0.71 8.31 6.91
CA GLN A 21 0.56 7.67 5.61
C GLN A 21 0.68 6.15 5.71
N ILE A 22 1.59 5.65 6.53
CA ILE A 22 1.74 4.20 6.78
C ILE A 22 0.46 3.64 7.38
N VAL A 23 -0.07 4.25 8.44
CA VAL A 23 -1.34 3.82 9.07
C VAL A 23 -2.48 3.83 8.05
N LYS A 24 -2.60 4.88 7.23
CA LYS A 24 -3.62 4.96 6.18
C LYS A 24 -3.54 3.79 5.19
N ALA A 25 -2.33 3.42 4.78
CA ALA A 25 -2.12 2.29 3.87
C ALA A 25 -2.40 0.94 4.55
N ASP A 26 -1.97 0.77 5.81
CA ASP A 26 -2.18 -0.46 6.57
C ASP A 26 -3.68 -0.71 6.84
N ASP A 27 -4.45 0.34 7.13
CA ASP A 27 -5.90 0.28 7.28
C ASP A 27 -6.58 -0.18 5.98
N ALA A 28 -6.19 0.42 4.83
CA ALA A 28 -6.70 0.03 3.52
C ALA A 28 -6.33 -1.41 3.15
N LEU A 29 -5.09 -1.84 3.43
CA LEU A 29 -4.65 -3.23 3.23
C LEU A 29 -5.42 -4.21 4.11
N THR A 30 -5.66 -3.86 5.37
CA THR A 30 -6.40 -4.70 6.31
C THR A 30 -7.85 -4.86 5.87
N HIS A 31 -8.49 -3.75 5.47
CA HIS A 31 -9.86 -3.77 4.96
C HIS A 31 -9.95 -4.59 3.67
N SER A 32 -9.07 -4.35 2.70
CA SER A 32 -9.05 -5.10 1.44
C SER A 32 -8.80 -6.61 1.64
N ASN A 33 -7.97 -7.01 2.62
CA ASN A 33 -7.76 -8.43 2.96
C ASN A 33 -9.06 -9.14 3.38
N GLY A 34 -9.94 -8.45 4.09
CA GLY A 34 -11.28 -8.93 4.44
C GLY A 34 -12.17 -9.10 3.20
N LEU A 35 -12.16 -8.10 2.30
CA LEU A 35 -12.91 -8.14 1.05
C LEU A 35 -12.42 -9.23 0.11
N ILE A 36 -11.11 -9.43 -0.01
CA ILE A 36 -10.50 -10.52 -0.79
C ILE A 36 -10.93 -11.90 -0.27
N SER A 37 -11.05 -12.06 1.05
CA SER A 37 -11.55 -13.32 1.62
C SER A 37 -12.99 -13.60 1.19
N SER A 38 -13.83 -12.56 1.21
CA SER A 38 -15.22 -12.65 0.76
C SER A 38 -15.31 -12.90 -0.74
N LEU A 39 -14.46 -12.25 -1.54
CA LEU A 39 -14.38 -12.43 -2.98
C LEU A 39 -13.99 -13.87 -3.35
N LEU A 40 -12.97 -14.43 -2.68
CA LEU A 40 -12.58 -15.83 -2.89
C LEU A 40 -13.74 -16.80 -2.64
N ASN A 41 -14.49 -16.59 -1.55
CA ASN A 41 -15.67 -17.41 -1.24
C ASN A 41 -16.76 -17.29 -2.32
N LEU A 42 -17.02 -16.09 -2.84
CA LEU A 42 -17.99 -15.90 -3.94
C LEU A 42 -17.55 -16.58 -5.25
N LEU A 43 -16.27 -16.52 -5.57
CA LEU A 43 -15.72 -17.23 -6.75
C LEU A 43 -15.79 -18.75 -6.59
N GLU A 44 -15.61 -19.28 -5.37
CA GLU A 44 -15.80 -20.69 -5.07
C GLU A 44 -17.28 -21.11 -5.26
N GLN A 45 -18.22 -20.29 -4.76
CA GLN A 45 -19.65 -20.51 -4.95
C GLN A 45 -20.05 -20.45 -6.44
N LEU A 46 -19.50 -19.50 -7.19
CA LEU A 46 -19.75 -19.39 -8.63
C LEU A 46 -19.24 -20.62 -9.38
N ALA A 47 -18.03 -21.07 -9.07
CA ALA A 47 -17.46 -22.29 -9.66
C ALA A 47 -18.27 -23.55 -9.30
N ALA A 48 -18.82 -23.61 -8.08
CA ALA A 48 -19.71 -24.69 -7.67
C ALA A 48 -21.06 -24.64 -8.43
N CYS A 49 -21.63 -23.44 -8.58
CA CYS A 49 -22.86 -23.23 -9.34
C CYS A 49 -22.74 -23.71 -10.81
N GLU A 50 -21.58 -23.54 -11.42
CA GLU A 50 -21.35 -24.03 -12.82
C GLU A 50 -21.25 -25.54 -12.93
N LYS A 51 -20.96 -26.26 -11.85
CA LYS A 51 -20.82 -27.73 -11.84
C LYS A 51 -22.09 -28.45 -11.46
N VAL A 52 -23.07 -27.77 -10.88
CA VAL A 52 -24.33 -28.38 -10.44
C VAL A 52 -25.29 -28.51 -11.61
N SER A 53 -25.91 -29.69 -11.76
CA SER A 53 -27.05 -29.88 -12.69
C SER A 53 -28.32 -29.37 -12.00
N PHE A 54 -28.91 -28.33 -12.56
CA PHE A 54 -30.17 -27.76 -12.10
C PHE A 54 -31.41 -28.39 -12.75
N ASP A 55 -31.23 -29.27 -13.71
CA ASP A 55 -32.31 -29.95 -14.46
C ASP A 55 -32.81 -31.22 -13.74
N THR A 56 -32.25 -31.56 -12.58
CA THR A 56 -32.61 -32.74 -11.77
C THR A 56 -33.39 -32.35 -10.53
N GLU A 57 -34.26 -33.27 -10.08
CA GLU A 57 -35.01 -33.12 -8.83
C GLU A 57 -34.06 -32.98 -7.61
N PRO A 58 -34.38 -32.09 -6.65
CA PRO A 58 -35.58 -31.23 -6.57
C PRO A 58 -35.41 -29.86 -7.25
N LEU A 59 -34.25 -29.55 -7.86
CA LEU A 59 -33.92 -28.23 -8.41
C LEU A 59 -34.69 -27.88 -9.68
N ALA A 60 -35.07 -28.88 -10.47
CA ALA A 60 -35.82 -28.71 -11.71
C ALA A 60 -37.16 -27.96 -11.55
N HIS A 61 -37.74 -27.97 -10.35
CA HIS A 61 -38.97 -27.22 -10.06
C HIS A 61 -38.78 -25.69 -10.01
N PHE A 62 -37.55 -25.20 -9.89
CA PHE A 62 -37.26 -23.77 -9.80
C PHE A 62 -36.81 -23.25 -11.17
N GLY A 63 -37.73 -22.68 -11.95
CA GLY A 63 -37.40 -22.11 -13.27
C GLY A 63 -36.26 -21.09 -13.19
N ASP A 64 -35.25 -21.26 -14.06
CA ASP A 64 -34.08 -20.40 -14.20
C ASP A 64 -33.27 -20.16 -12.88
N LEU A 65 -33.25 -21.14 -11.99
CA LEU A 65 -32.57 -21.02 -10.71
C LEU A 65 -31.05 -20.77 -10.91
N GLN A 66 -30.42 -21.46 -11.85
CA GLN A 66 -29.01 -21.30 -12.17
C GLN A 66 -28.66 -19.89 -12.66
N GLY A 67 -29.42 -19.36 -13.62
CA GLY A 67 -29.22 -18.00 -14.12
C GLY A 67 -29.38 -16.95 -13.03
N ARG A 68 -30.39 -17.10 -12.18
CA ARG A 68 -30.62 -16.18 -11.04
C ARG A 68 -29.51 -16.25 -9.99
N LEU A 69 -28.97 -17.42 -9.67
CA LEU A 69 -27.86 -17.58 -8.74
C LEU A 69 -26.59 -16.97 -9.34
N ARG A 70 -26.27 -17.30 -10.58
CA ARG A 70 -25.12 -16.74 -11.29
C ARG A 70 -25.18 -15.21 -11.31
N PHE A 71 -26.32 -14.62 -11.66
CA PHE A 71 -26.50 -13.17 -11.65
C PHE A 71 -26.25 -12.56 -10.26
N LYS A 72 -26.80 -13.17 -9.19
CA LYS A 72 -26.57 -12.68 -7.83
C LYS A 72 -25.11 -12.76 -7.40
N LEU A 73 -24.45 -13.88 -7.71
CA LEU A 73 -23.03 -14.07 -7.37
C LEU A 73 -22.13 -13.07 -8.13
N THR A 74 -22.33 -12.91 -9.43
CA THR A 74 -21.55 -11.94 -10.22
C THR A 74 -21.79 -10.50 -9.75
N SER A 75 -23.04 -10.11 -9.45
CA SER A 75 -23.34 -8.79 -8.90
C SER A 75 -22.67 -8.54 -7.55
N ALA A 76 -22.59 -9.55 -6.68
CA ALA A 76 -21.90 -9.45 -5.40
C ALA A 76 -20.38 -9.35 -5.60
N ILE A 77 -19.81 -10.11 -6.53
CA ILE A 77 -18.38 -10.05 -6.91
C ILE A 77 -18.03 -8.65 -7.41
N GLU A 78 -18.80 -8.10 -8.36
CA GLU A 78 -18.58 -6.74 -8.88
C GLU A 78 -18.63 -5.68 -7.77
N SER A 79 -19.58 -5.80 -6.83
CA SER A 79 -19.68 -4.89 -5.69
C SER A 79 -18.46 -4.95 -4.76
N LEU A 80 -17.86 -6.13 -4.58
CA LEU A 80 -16.62 -6.28 -3.81
C LEU A 80 -15.42 -5.71 -4.56
N LEU A 81 -15.33 -5.96 -5.87
CA LEU A 81 -14.24 -5.44 -6.70
C LEU A 81 -14.19 -3.91 -6.68
N VAL A 82 -15.34 -3.22 -6.72
CA VAL A 82 -15.40 -1.75 -6.58
C VAL A 82 -14.77 -1.31 -5.27
N LYS A 83 -15.12 -1.93 -4.14
CA LYS A 83 -14.56 -1.58 -2.82
C LYS A 83 -13.06 -1.86 -2.72
N ILE A 84 -12.60 -2.98 -3.30
CA ILE A 84 -11.17 -3.31 -3.33
C ILE A 84 -10.39 -2.27 -4.17
N HIS A 85 -10.97 -1.79 -5.28
CA HIS A 85 -10.37 -0.71 -6.07
C HIS A 85 -10.31 0.63 -5.30
N GLU A 86 -11.31 0.94 -4.45
CA GLU A 86 -11.26 2.11 -3.57
C GLU A 86 -10.10 2.02 -2.56
N ASP A 87 -9.90 0.85 -1.94
CA ASP A 87 -8.76 0.60 -1.06
C ASP A 87 -7.42 0.70 -1.82
N LEU A 88 -7.34 0.11 -3.02
CA LEU A 88 -6.15 0.20 -3.86
C LEU A 88 -5.85 1.67 -4.25
N ASN A 89 -6.86 2.47 -4.56
CA ASN A 89 -6.68 3.89 -4.83
C ASN A 89 -6.12 4.63 -3.60
N THR A 90 -6.57 4.28 -2.40
CA THR A 90 -6.01 4.81 -1.15
C THR A 90 -4.52 4.49 -1.02
N ILE A 91 -4.11 3.26 -1.34
CA ILE A 91 -2.69 2.85 -1.31
C ILE A 91 -1.89 3.60 -2.38
N LYS A 92 -2.45 3.79 -3.59
CA LYS A 92 -1.83 4.59 -4.67
C LYS A 92 -1.63 6.06 -4.28
N GLU A 93 -2.59 6.65 -3.56
CA GLU A 93 -2.44 8.00 -3.00
C GLU A 93 -1.27 8.06 -2.01
N VAL A 94 -1.15 7.07 -1.12
CA VAL A 94 -0.03 6.99 -0.18
C VAL A 94 1.31 6.86 -0.91
N ALA A 95 1.41 6.00 -1.92
CA ALA A 95 2.61 5.87 -2.75
C ALA A 95 2.99 7.19 -3.42
N SER A 96 2.01 7.92 -3.96
CA SER A 96 2.21 9.25 -4.56
C SER A 96 2.72 10.27 -3.54
N ARG A 97 2.24 10.20 -2.29
CA ARG A 97 2.71 11.06 -1.20
C ARG A 97 4.17 10.76 -0.83
N PHE A 98 4.58 9.49 -0.78
CA PHE A 98 5.98 9.15 -0.54
C PHE A 98 6.89 9.63 -1.67
N ALA A 99 6.47 9.53 -2.93
CA ALA A 99 7.20 10.12 -4.06
C ALA A 99 7.35 11.65 -3.93
N GLU A 100 6.31 12.35 -3.49
CA GLU A 100 6.33 13.79 -3.22
C GLU A 100 7.28 14.12 -2.04
N PHE A 101 7.21 13.37 -0.94
CA PHE A 101 8.09 13.55 0.22
C PHE A 101 9.55 13.40 -0.17
N ARG A 102 9.89 12.33 -0.88
CA ARG A 102 11.25 12.12 -1.39
C ARG A 102 11.68 13.30 -2.28
N ARG A 103 10.92 13.58 -3.35
CA ARG A 103 11.25 14.64 -4.32
C ARG A 103 11.52 15.96 -3.62
N SER A 104 10.55 16.43 -2.82
CA SER A 104 10.67 17.73 -2.18
C SER A 104 11.77 17.80 -1.12
N SER A 105 12.16 16.69 -0.51
CA SER A 105 13.28 16.64 0.44
C SER A 105 14.62 16.64 -0.29
N PHE A 106 14.75 15.88 -1.38
CA PHE A 106 15.93 15.88 -2.24
C PHE A 106 16.15 17.25 -2.91
N ASP A 107 15.08 17.93 -3.33
CA ASP A 107 15.17 19.27 -3.94
C ASP A 107 15.80 20.28 -2.96
N VAL A 108 15.38 20.27 -1.69
CA VAL A 108 15.96 21.13 -0.66
C VAL A 108 17.43 20.76 -0.41
N TYR A 109 17.75 19.47 -0.31
CA TYR A 109 19.13 19.00 -0.16
C TYR A 109 20.00 19.49 -1.32
N ASN A 110 19.60 19.22 -2.56
CA ASN A 110 20.33 19.57 -3.76
C ASN A 110 20.54 21.09 -3.90
N GLN A 111 19.51 21.88 -3.55
CA GLN A 111 19.60 23.34 -3.58
C GLN A 111 20.67 23.88 -2.63
N HIS A 112 20.83 23.30 -1.44
CA HIS A 112 21.82 23.76 -0.47
C HIS A 112 23.21 23.18 -0.75
N ALA A 113 23.30 21.92 -1.17
CA ALA A 113 24.55 21.28 -1.58
C ALA A 113 25.18 21.98 -2.79
N SER A 114 24.39 22.32 -3.82
CA SER A 114 24.90 23.01 -5.01
C SER A 114 25.38 24.45 -4.76
N LYS A 115 24.85 25.11 -3.72
CA LYS A 115 25.28 26.44 -3.29
C LYS A 115 26.48 26.42 -2.32
N GLY A 116 26.98 25.23 -1.97
CA GLY A 116 28.04 25.07 -0.97
C GLY A 116 27.63 25.39 0.49
N ASN A 117 26.31 25.50 0.73
CA ASN A 117 25.76 25.79 2.07
C ASN A 117 25.53 24.53 2.92
N LEU A 118 25.82 23.35 2.37
CA LEU A 118 25.75 22.06 3.03
C LEU A 118 26.83 21.17 2.46
N SER A 119 27.77 20.76 3.31
CA SER A 119 28.83 19.84 2.92
C SER A 119 28.35 18.37 2.98
N VAL A 120 29.05 17.49 2.25
CA VAL A 120 28.81 16.04 2.32
C VAL A 120 29.06 15.53 3.74
N ALA A 121 30.11 16.03 4.41
CA ALA A 121 30.43 15.63 5.78
C ALA A 121 29.29 15.94 6.75
N GLU A 122 28.69 17.13 6.67
CA GLU A 122 27.50 17.48 7.47
C GLU A 122 26.30 16.61 7.17
N ALA A 123 26.08 16.28 5.87
CA ALA A 123 24.93 15.48 5.46
C ALA A 123 25.00 14.02 5.94
N ILE A 124 26.20 13.44 6.12
CA ILE A 124 26.38 12.06 6.58
C ILE A 124 26.61 11.95 8.09
N THR A 125 26.84 13.05 8.78
CA THR A 125 27.07 13.04 10.24
C THR A 125 25.74 12.87 10.96
N ALA A 126 25.64 11.84 11.81
CA ALA A 126 24.51 11.61 12.70
C ALA A 126 24.82 12.12 14.10
N GLY A 127 23.81 12.68 14.77
CA GLY A 127 23.85 13.00 16.20
C GLY A 127 23.34 11.85 17.07
N PRO A 128 23.40 11.97 18.40
CA PRO A 128 22.94 10.92 19.33
C PRO A 128 21.45 10.54 19.15
N VAL A 129 20.61 11.51 18.83
CA VAL A 129 19.15 11.36 18.65
C VAL A 129 18.67 11.83 17.28
N CYS A 130 19.57 12.41 16.48
CA CYS A 130 19.26 12.96 15.16
C CYS A 130 19.94 12.09 14.08
N PRO A 131 19.17 11.34 13.28
CA PRO A 131 19.73 10.62 12.13
C PRO A 131 20.38 11.58 11.15
N SER A 132 21.35 11.09 10.36
CA SER A 132 21.95 11.91 9.32
C SER A 132 20.92 12.31 8.25
N ILE A 133 21.12 13.44 7.59
CA ILE A 133 20.29 13.85 6.45
C ILE A 133 20.27 12.75 5.38
N ALA A 134 21.43 12.16 5.09
CA ALA A 134 21.58 11.08 4.14
C ALA A 134 20.71 9.87 4.49
N SER A 135 20.74 9.39 5.73
CA SER A 135 19.91 8.28 6.19
C SER A 135 18.42 8.57 6.05
N MET A 136 17.97 9.78 6.43
CA MET A 136 16.56 10.16 6.31
C MET A 136 16.09 10.24 4.84
N LEU A 137 16.94 10.72 3.93
CA LEU A 137 16.63 10.72 2.50
C LEU A 137 16.57 9.30 1.94
N GLU A 138 17.46 8.42 2.39
CA GLU A 138 17.45 7.00 2.01
C GLU A 138 16.16 6.31 2.47
N TRP A 139 15.69 6.54 3.69
CA TRP A 139 14.42 6.00 4.16
C TRP A 139 13.24 6.45 3.31
N LEU A 140 13.18 7.73 2.92
CA LEU A 140 12.13 8.22 2.03
C LEU A 140 12.18 7.53 0.67
N GLN A 141 13.36 7.25 0.14
CA GLN A 141 13.54 6.53 -1.11
C GLN A 141 13.12 5.06 -0.98
N GLN A 142 13.41 4.41 0.13
CA GLN A 142 12.99 3.04 0.40
C GLN A 142 11.47 2.94 0.54
N LEU A 143 10.83 3.87 1.27
CA LEU A 143 9.37 3.95 1.38
C LEU A 143 8.70 4.14 0.02
N GLU A 144 9.17 5.07 -0.80
CA GLU A 144 8.64 5.28 -2.15
C GLU A 144 8.70 3.99 -2.97
N ARG A 145 9.87 3.34 -3.04
CA ARG A 145 10.05 2.09 -3.82
C ARG A 145 9.14 0.97 -3.32
N MET A 146 9.02 0.84 -2.00
CA MET A 146 8.20 -0.20 -1.39
C MET A 146 6.71 -0.02 -1.73
N TYR A 147 6.18 1.19 -1.56
CA TYR A 147 4.78 1.45 -1.84
C TYR A 147 4.45 1.48 -3.34
N ALA A 148 5.39 1.92 -4.19
CA ALA A 148 5.24 1.81 -5.64
C ALA A 148 5.14 0.34 -6.08
N GLY A 149 6.07 -0.51 -5.64
CA GLY A 149 6.03 -1.95 -5.95
C GLY A 149 4.80 -2.66 -5.38
N LEU A 150 4.32 -2.23 -4.19
CA LEU A 150 3.07 -2.74 -3.63
C LEU A 150 1.87 -2.40 -4.53
N CYS A 151 1.78 -1.16 -5.01
CA CYS A 151 0.71 -0.74 -5.92
C CYS A 151 0.73 -1.51 -7.23
N GLU A 152 1.91 -1.70 -7.83
CA GLU A 152 2.07 -2.49 -9.05
C GLU A 152 1.58 -3.92 -8.85
N GLU A 153 2.08 -4.61 -7.81
CA GLU A 153 1.68 -5.99 -7.49
C GLU A 153 0.15 -6.12 -7.29
N LYS A 154 -0.45 -5.21 -6.51
CA LYS A 154 -1.89 -5.27 -6.25
C LYS A 154 -2.73 -4.92 -7.48
N THR A 155 -2.24 -4.04 -8.33
CA THR A 155 -2.89 -3.70 -9.60
C THR A 155 -2.88 -4.90 -10.54
N GLU A 156 -1.72 -5.56 -10.73
CA GLU A 156 -1.59 -6.77 -11.56
C GLU A 156 -2.54 -7.89 -11.11
N ILE A 157 -2.66 -8.10 -9.79
CA ILE A 157 -3.57 -9.11 -9.23
C ILE A 157 -5.02 -8.82 -9.62
N LEU A 158 -5.48 -7.57 -9.51
CA LEU A 158 -6.86 -7.21 -9.84
C LEU A 158 -7.13 -7.28 -11.35
N GLU A 159 -6.17 -6.88 -12.18
CA GLU A 159 -6.29 -6.97 -13.64
C GLU A 159 -6.30 -8.42 -14.16
N GLY A 160 -5.71 -9.35 -13.39
CA GLY A 160 -5.71 -10.78 -13.69
C GLY A 160 -7.02 -11.51 -13.36
N ILE A 161 -8.00 -10.86 -12.74
CA ILE A 161 -9.27 -11.49 -12.37
C ILE A 161 -10.17 -11.58 -13.59
N THR A 162 -10.61 -12.81 -13.91
CA THR A 162 -11.51 -13.10 -15.03
C THR A 162 -12.53 -14.18 -14.66
N TYR A 163 -13.73 -14.07 -15.21
CA TYR A 163 -14.76 -15.12 -15.08
C TYR A 163 -14.51 -16.33 -15.97
N ASN A 164 -13.62 -16.20 -16.96
CA ASN A 164 -13.31 -17.28 -17.90
C ASN A 164 -12.37 -18.34 -17.30
N ASP A 165 -11.62 -17.97 -16.25
CA ASP A 165 -10.71 -18.87 -15.53
C ASP A 165 -10.79 -18.59 -14.03
N LEU A 166 -11.83 -19.13 -13.40
CA LEU A 166 -12.06 -18.96 -11.96
C LEU A 166 -10.92 -19.56 -11.10
N PRO A 167 -10.34 -20.73 -11.43
CA PRO A 167 -9.20 -21.28 -10.69
C PRO A 167 -7.97 -20.35 -10.72
N GLN A 168 -7.63 -19.77 -11.87
CA GLN A 168 -6.52 -18.83 -11.98
C GLN A 168 -6.80 -17.55 -11.19
N SER A 169 -8.00 -16.99 -11.31
CA SER A 169 -8.42 -15.80 -10.55
C SER A 169 -8.33 -16.02 -9.04
N GLN A 170 -8.72 -17.19 -8.54
CA GLN A 170 -8.57 -17.55 -7.12
C GLN A 170 -7.09 -17.64 -6.71
N LYS A 171 -6.23 -18.19 -7.57
CA LYS A 171 -4.80 -18.28 -7.32
C LYS A 171 -4.15 -16.89 -7.21
N GLU A 172 -4.49 -15.97 -8.12
CA GLU A 172 -4.02 -14.60 -8.09
C GLU A 172 -4.49 -13.87 -6.82
N LEU A 173 -5.75 -13.99 -6.45
CA LEU A 173 -6.29 -13.38 -5.24
C LEU A 173 -5.64 -13.90 -3.95
N ARG A 174 -5.20 -15.14 -3.89
CA ARG A 174 -4.45 -15.66 -2.73
C ARG A 174 -3.10 -14.97 -2.57
N ARG A 175 -2.47 -14.49 -3.65
CA ARG A 175 -1.24 -13.69 -3.61
C ARG A 175 -1.45 -12.33 -2.98
N TRP A 176 -2.67 -11.77 -3.02
CA TRP A 176 -2.98 -10.47 -2.39
C TRP A 176 -2.60 -10.41 -0.92
N LYS A 177 -2.86 -11.48 -0.18
CA LYS A 177 -2.62 -11.55 1.29
C LYS A 177 -1.16 -11.71 1.66
N THR A 178 -0.28 -11.96 0.70
CA THR A 178 1.14 -12.10 0.97
C THR A 178 1.73 -10.73 1.31
N GLN A 179 1.84 -10.44 2.61
CA GLN A 179 2.51 -9.21 3.07
C GLN A 179 4.02 -9.38 2.90
N ARG A 180 4.63 -8.49 2.15
CA ARG A 180 6.07 -8.24 2.26
C ARG A 180 6.29 -7.39 3.50
N ASN A 181 6.61 -8.01 4.63
CA ASN A 181 6.94 -7.30 5.86
C ASN A 181 8.40 -6.80 5.77
N PRO A 182 8.65 -5.50 5.58
CA PRO A 182 10.01 -5.00 5.52
C PRO A 182 10.53 -4.80 6.95
N LEU A 183 11.25 -5.79 7.48
CA LEU A 183 11.95 -5.73 8.78
C LEU A 183 12.78 -4.44 8.95
N HIS A 184 13.29 -3.88 7.84
CA HIS A 184 14.03 -2.61 7.85
C HIS A 184 13.16 -1.38 8.12
N LEU A 185 11.84 -1.43 7.84
CA LEU A 185 10.94 -0.30 8.05
C LEU A 185 10.70 -0.03 9.55
N THR A 186 10.61 -1.09 10.35
CA THR A 186 10.39 -0.97 11.80
C THR A 186 11.54 -0.20 12.47
N ALA A 187 12.78 -0.56 12.17
CA ALA A 187 13.95 0.14 12.71
C ALA A 187 14.02 1.61 12.27
N ALA A 188 13.72 1.91 10.99
CA ALA A 188 13.66 3.27 10.49
C ALA A 188 12.54 4.09 11.17
N MET A 189 11.38 3.48 11.39
CA MET A 189 10.26 4.14 12.09
C MET A 189 10.59 4.44 13.55
N ASP A 190 11.26 3.53 14.24
CA ASP A 190 11.69 3.76 15.63
C ASP A 190 12.69 4.92 15.71
N GLN A 191 13.64 5.01 14.78
CA GLN A 191 14.56 6.14 14.70
C GLN A 191 13.85 7.44 14.36
N ILE A 192 12.87 7.44 13.47
CA ILE A 192 12.03 8.61 13.17
C ILE A 192 11.26 9.05 14.41
N ARG A 193 10.69 8.13 15.18
CA ARG A 193 9.98 8.45 16.44
C ARG A 193 10.90 9.11 17.48
N VAL A 194 12.10 8.55 17.67
CA VAL A 194 13.11 9.16 18.57
C VAL A 194 13.48 10.56 18.11
N PHE A 195 13.75 10.75 16.81
CA PHE A 195 14.06 12.05 16.22
C PHE A 195 12.94 13.08 16.40
N LEU A 196 11.68 12.66 16.34
CA LEU A 196 10.54 13.54 16.52
C LEU A 196 10.24 13.84 17.99
N ALA A 197 10.56 12.91 18.91
CA ALA A 197 10.32 13.08 20.35
C ALA A 197 11.27 14.10 20.98
N ASP A 198 12.52 14.18 20.53
CA ASP A 198 13.60 15.03 21.07
C ASP A 198 13.27 16.54 21.12
N GLN A 199 12.20 17.00 20.50
CA GLN A 199 11.79 18.41 20.49
C GLN A 199 10.48 18.72 21.22
N LYS A 200 9.86 17.76 21.89
CA LYS A 200 8.75 18.11 22.78
C LYS A 200 9.23 18.69 24.11
N ASP A 201 10.53 18.55 24.40
CA ASP A 201 11.17 18.98 25.67
C ASP A 201 12.10 20.18 25.48
N ALA A 202 12.15 20.80 24.29
CA ALA A 202 12.90 22.04 24.00
C ALA A 202 11.95 23.19 23.64
#